data_1b7518d4c849d4c06637cfcfa4040c0d
#
_entry.id   1b7518d4c849d4c06637cfcfa4040c0d
#
_cell.length_a   1.000
_cell.length_b   1.000
_cell.length_c   1.000
_cell.angle_alpha   90.00
_cell.angle_beta   90.00
_cell.angle_gamma   90.00
#
_symmetry.space_group_name_H-M   'P 1'
#
loop_
_entity.id
_entity.type
_entity.pdbx_description
1 polymer ?
#
loop_
_entity_poly.entity_id
_entity_poly.type
_entity_poly.pdbx_seq_one_letter_code
_entity_poly.pdbx_strand_id
1 'polypeptide(L)'
;MQVLIVRLGAFGDIIHTLPLAADLAAAGHQVGWLCEDRWAPIIAGSPVIQRIHRLPRKALKDRALPPLARFLALRRVVRELRAARYDAVIDAQGLAKSALFAALCAAPRRIGHALPRAREMSWLISRRRTPVAATHVIDQQRALGLPLCPGQHRRGSWRFPLPAWSAERRWAEQWLARAGLTKAWVLNVGAGWPTKVWPRARQVEFVRLLRARRQPALLAWGTHVEHDLAEEIQAEAGHGILAPPTSSPQLAGLFAASAVVVSGDTGPLHLALALGVPAVGLFGPVPAERNGPRGPGYRTFQAPGAAWERRDVSKVDLGAIAAAAVVVAAEAAMRERLACVTASA
;
A
#
# COMPACT_ATOMS: atom_id res chain seq x y z
N MET A 1 14.52 -1.46 -22.74
CA MET A 1 14.88 -2.74 -22.11
C MET A 1 13.65 -3.34 -21.44
N GLN A 2 13.63 -4.67 -21.30
CA GLN A 2 12.64 -5.35 -20.45
C GLN A 2 13.17 -5.44 -19.01
N VAL A 3 12.46 -4.87 -18.04
CA VAL A 3 12.87 -4.81 -16.63
C VAL A 3 11.84 -5.49 -15.75
N LEU A 4 12.28 -6.48 -14.96
CA LEU A 4 11.44 -7.14 -13.97
C LEU A 4 11.58 -6.46 -12.61
N ILE A 5 10.48 -6.09 -11.98
CA ILE A 5 10.42 -5.73 -10.56
C ILE A 5 10.00 -6.96 -9.76
N VAL A 6 10.76 -7.34 -8.77
CA VAL A 6 10.41 -8.40 -7.81
C VAL A 6 9.96 -7.75 -6.52
N ARG A 7 8.64 -7.68 -6.31
CA ARG A 7 8.00 -7.25 -5.07
C ARG A 7 6.83 -8.17 -4.77
N LEU A 8 7.05 -9.13 -3.88
CA LEU A 8 6.10 -10.22 -3.60
C LEU A 8 4.90 -9.76 -2.76
N GLY A 9 5.06 -8.75 -1.97
CA GLY A 9 4.05 -8.13 -1.05
C GLY A 9 4.77 -7.29 0.00
N ALA A 10 4.09 -6.68 1.01
CA ALA A 10 2.64 -6.74 1.27
C ALA A 10 1.86 -5.70 0.44
N PHE A 11 0.55 -5.49 0.77
CA PHE A 11 -0.33 -4.54 0.07
C PHE A 11 0.30 -3.14 -0.08
N GLY A 12 0.62 -2.50 1.04
CA GLY A 12 1.24 -1.17 1.03
C GLY A 12 2.59 -1.12 0.33
N ASP A 13 3.37 -2.19 0.43
CA ASP A 13 4.67 -2.29 -0.21
C ASP A 13 4.58 -2.39 -1.75
N ILE A 14 3.54 -3.03 -2.29
CA ILE A 14 3.25 -3.02 -3.72
C ILE A 14 3.00 -1.58 -4.17
N ILE A 15 2.15 -0.85 -3.45
CA ILE A 15 1.83 0.56 -3.75
C ILE A 15 3.08 1.44 -3.66
N HIS A 16 3.89 1.29 -2.61
CA HIS A 16 5.14 2.05 -2.45
C HIS A 16 6.16 1.81 -3.57
N THR A 17 6.03 0.71 -4.30
CA THR A 17 6.94 0.37 -5.40
C THR A 17 6.42 0.85 -6.77
N LEU A 18 5.14 1.24 -6.90
CA LEU A 18 4.57 1.75 -8.14
C LEU A 18 5.31 2.96 -8.73
N PRO A 19 5.79 3.95 -7.93
CA PRO A 19 6.58 5.05 -8.46
C PRO A 19 7.88 4.62 -9.13
N LEU A 20 8.51 3.53 -8.70
CA LEU A 20 9.64 2.94 -9.42
C LEU A 20 9.23 2.45 -10.80
N ALA A 21 8.08 1.77 -10.91
CA ALA A 21 7.55 1.32 -12.20
C ALA A 21 7.24 2.51 -13.13
N ALA A 22 6.70 3.61 -12.58
CA ALA A 22 6.45 4.84 -13.31
C ALA A 22 7.74 5.48 -13.85
N ASP A 23 8.80 5.50 -13.03
CA ASP A 23 10.11 6.05 -13.44
C ASP A 23 10.76 5.22 -14.55
N LEU A 24 10.71 3.88 -14.43
CA LEU A 24 11.22 2.95 -15.45
C LEU A 24 10.46 3.10 -16.77
N ALA A 25 9.14 3.17 -16.73
CA ALA A 25 8.32 3.35 -17.93
C ALA A 25 8.56 4.70 -18.60
N ALA A 26 8.72 5.78 -17.82
CA ALA A 26 9.05 7.11 -18.32
C ALA A 26 10.43 7.17 -18.99
N ALA A 27 11.34 6.27 -18.61
CA ALA A 27 12.64 6.09 -19.25
C ALA A 27 12.57 5.15 -20.48
N GLY A 28 11.39 4.75 -20.93
CA GLY A 28 11.19 3.90 -22.11
C GLY A 28 11.43 2.41 -21.85
N HIS A 29 11.41 1.96 -20.60
CA HIS A 29 11.54 0.55 -20.28
C HIS A 29 10.17 -0.15 -20.24
N GLN A 30 10.13 -1.41 -20.67
CA GLN A 30 8.98 -2.29 -20.53
C GLN A 30 9.07 -2.97 -19.15
N VAL A 31 8.03 -2.77 -18.33
CA VAL A 31 8.03 -3.23 -16.94
C VAL A 31 7.22 -4.51 -16.79
N GLY A 32 7.89 -5.56 -16.28
CA GLY A 32 7.24 -6.75 -15.74
C GLY A 32 7.27 -6.71 -14.21
N TRP A 33 6.37 -7.45 -13.59
CA TRP A 33 6.27 -7.51 -12.12
C TRP A 33 6.04 -8.93 -11.64
N LEU A 34 6.79 -9.36 -10.62
CA LEU A 34 6.54 -10.60 -9.88
C LEU A 34 5.96 -10.26 -8.50
N CYS A 35 4.75 -10.73 -8.23
CA CYS A 35 4.10 -10.61 -6.91
C CYS A 35 3.36 -11.89 -6.51
N GLU A 36 2.99 -12.01 -5.22
CA GLU A 36 2.07 -13.05 -4.78
C GLU A 36 0.71 -12.85 -5.45
N ASP A 37 0.04 -13.93 -5.82
CA ASP A 37 -1.22 -13.96 -6.57
C ASP A 37 -2.31 -13.06 -5.97
N ARG A 38 -2.42 -13.03 -4.64
CA ARG A 38 -3.39 -12.19 -3.91
C ARG A 38 -3.21 -10.68 -4.09
N TRP A 39 -1.99 -10.24 -4.47
CA TRP A 39 -1.69 -8.82 -4.66
C TRP A 39 -1.74 -8.36 -6.12
N ALA A 40 -1.79 -9.31 -7.05
CA ALA A 40 -1.87 -9.01 -8.48
C ALA A 40 -3.04 -8.08 -8.86
N PRO A 41 -4.24 -8.16 -8.24
CA PRO A 41 -5.35 -7.25 -8.56
C PRO A 41 -5.05 -5.76 -8.33
N ILE A 42 -4.07 -5.43 -7.46
CA ILE A 42 -3.68 -4.03 -7.20
C ILE A 42 -3.02 -3.38 -8.43
N ILE A 43 -2.33 -4.19 -9.24
CA ILE A 43 -1.52 -3.71 -10.37
C ILE A 43 -2.00 -4.23 -11.72
N ALA A 44 -2.96 -5.16 -11.73
CA ALA A 44 -3.51 -5.71 -12.98
C ALA A 44 -4.30 -4.65 -13.74
N GLY A 45 -3.84 -4.32 -14.95
CA GLY A 45 -4.38 -3.22 -15.75
C GLY A 45 -3.69 -1.87 -15.51
N SER A 46 -2.58 -1.84 -14.78
CA SER A 46 -1.73 -0.65 -14.69
C SER A 46 -1.24 -0.24 -16.08
N PRO A 47 -1.27 1.08 -16.43
CA PRO A 47 -0.88 1.54 -17.76
C PRO A 47 0.63 1.37 -18.04
N VAL A 48 1.45 1.07 -17.04
CA VAL A 48 2.91 0.96 -17.20
C VAL A 48 3.45 -0.46 -16.96
N ILE A 49 2.62 -1.41 -16.49
CA ILE A 49 3.05 -2.78 -16.21
C ILE A 49 2.50 -3.69 -17.30
N GLN A 50 3.38 -4.16 -18.21
CA GLN A 50 2.99 -4.96 -19.36
C GLN A 50 2.77 -6.44 -19.01
N ARG A 51 3.48 -6.95 -18.00
CA ARG A 51 3.39 -8.37 -17.63
C ARG A 51 3.45 -8.56 -16.13
N ILE A 52 2.52 -9.38 -15.62
CA ILE A 52 2.47 -9.74 -14.20
C ILE A 52 2.69 -11.25 -14.08
N HIS A 53 3.74 -11.64 -13.36
CA HIS A 53 3.99 -13.00 -12.94
C HIS A 53 3.39 -13.21 -11.56
N ARG A 54 2.56 -14.22 -11.42
CA ARG A 54 1.83 -14.51 -10.18
C ARG A 54 2.48 -15.69 -9.44
N LEU A 55 2.97 -15.43 -8.24
CA LEU A 55 3.47 -16.48 -7.36
C LEU A 55 2.28 -17.07 -6.58
N PRO A 56 1.92 -18.34 -6.78
CA PRO A 56 0.75 -18.96 -6.18
C PRO A 56 1.03 -19.31 -4.71
N ARG A 57 1.06 -18.28 -3.85
CA ARG A 57 1.47 -18.40 -2.45
C ARG A 57 0.61 -19.38 -1.67
N LYS A 58 -0.71 -19.38 -1.90
CA LYS A 58 -1.63 -20.29 -1.20
C LYS A 58 -1.24 -21.75 -1.48
N ALA A 59 -1.10 -22.10 -2.76
CA ALA A 59 -0.68 -23.44 -3.18
C ALA A 59 0.71 -23.83 -2.65
N LEU A 60 1.68 -22.89 -2.65
CA LEU A 60 3.03 -23.15 -2.14
C LEU A 60 3.09 -23.36 -0.62
N LYS A 61 2.14 -22.83 0.13
CA LYS A 61 2.04 -22.98 1.60
C LYS A 61 1.11 -24.10 2.03
N ASP A 62 0.30 -24.59 1.14
CA ASP A 62 -0.66 -25.65 1.43
C ASP A 62 0.09 -26.98 1.67
N ARG A 63 0.08 -27.45 2.92
CA ARG A 63 0.70 -28.70 3.31
C ARG A 63 -0.07 -29.92 2.84
N ALA A 64 -1.36 -29.78 2.48
CA ALA A 64 -2.17 -30.85 1.92
C ALA A 64 -1.78 -31.16 0.46
N LEU A 65 -1.18 -30.21 -0.26
CA LEU A 65 -0.68 -30.45 -1.61
C LEU A 65 0.61 -31.27 -1.59
N PRO A 66 0.72 -32.30 -2.48
CA PRO A 66 1.96 -33.06 -2.63
C PRO A 66 3.17 -32.16 -2.89
N PRO A 67 4.36 -32.49 -2.37
CA PRO A 67 5.59 -31.72 -2.62
C PRO A 67 5.87 -31.51 -4.11
N LEU A 68 5.58 -32.53 -4.95
CA LEU A 68 5.73 -32.46 -6.39
C LEU A 68 4.84 -31.39 -7.02
N ALA A 69 3.57 -31.28 -6.58
CA ALA A 69 2.66 -30.26 -7.10
C ALA A 69 3.14 -28.84 -6.76
N ARG A 70 3.63 -28.63 -5.53
CA ARG A 70 4.24 -27.36 -5.10
C ARG A 70 5.51 -27.03 -5.92
N PHE A 71 6.35 -28.02 -6.16
CA PHE A 71 7.55 -27.88 -7.00
C PHE A 71 7.18 -27.53 -8.45
N LEU A 72 6.20 -28.20 -9.05
CA LEU A 72 5.74 -27.91 -10.41
C LEU A 72 5.15 -26.51 -10.54
N ALA A 73 4.38 -26.04 -9.54
CA ALA A 73 3.86 -24.67 -9.48
C ALA A 73 5.00 -23.64 -9.47
N LEU A 74 6.04 -23.87 -8.66
CA LEU A 74 7.23 -23.01 -8.61
C LEU A 74 7.99 -23.03 -9.94
N ARG A 75 8.23 -24.24 -10.50
CA ARG A 75 8.91 -24.44 -11.79
C ARG A 75 8.19 -23.72 -12.92
N ARG A 76 6.86 -23.69 -12.91
CA ARG A 76 6.05 -22.93 -13.88
C ARG A 76 6.38 -21.44 -13.82
N VAL A 77 6.36 -20.82 -12.64
CA VAL A 77 6.71 -19.40 -12.46
C VAL A 77 8.12 -19.11 -12.97
N VAL A 78 9.10 -19.94 -12.62
CA VAL A 78 10.49 -19.77 -13.07
C VAL A 78 10.59 -19.88 -14.59
N ARG A 79 9.87 -20.82 -15.21
CA ARG A 79 9.84 -20.95 -16.68
C ARG A 79 9.25 -19.72 -17.34
N GLU A 80 8.16 -19.16 -16.79
CA GLU A 80 7.53 -17.93 -17.30
C GLU A 80 8.47 -16.73 -17.18
N LEU A 81 9.21 -16.61 -16.06
CA LEU A 81 10.22 -15.55 -15.85
C LEU A 81 11.36 -15.65 -16.89
N ARG A 82 11.88 -16.86 -17.14
CA ARG A 82 12.96 -17.08 -18.11
C ARG A 82 12.50 -16.86 -19.55
N ALA A 83 11.30 -17.28 -19.89
CA ALA A 83 10.71 -17.09 -21.22
C ALA A 83 10.52 -15.60 -21.55
N ALA A 84 10.33 -14.74 -20.55
CA ALA A 84 10.19 -13.31 -20.73
C ALA A 84 11.50 -12.58 -21.09
N ARG A 85 12.68 -13.21 -20.94
CA ARG A 85 14.01 -12.70 -21.32
C ARG A 85 14.27 -11.26 -20.85
N TYR A 86 14.15 -11.02 -19.55
CA TYR A 86 14.41 -9.71 -18.96
C TYR A 86 15.89 -9.31 -19.09
N ASP A 87 16.14 -8.04 -19.48
CA ASP A 87 17.49 -7.45 -19.53
C ASP A 87 18.00 -7.08 -18.14
N ALA A 88 17.08 -6.73 -17.24
CA ALA A 88 17.38 -6.38 -15.86
C ALA A 88 16.30 -6.87 -14.90
N VAL A 89 16.70 -7.17 -13.68
CA VAL A 89 15.79 -7.46 -12.56
C VAL A 89 16.14 -6.57 -11.37
N ILE A 90 15.12 -6.00 -10.76
CA ILE A 90 15.22 -5.18 -9.54
C ILE A 90 14.55 -5.94 -8.39
N ASP A 91 15.34 -6.39 -7.41
CA ASP A 91 14.81 -6.90 -6.15
C ASP A 91 14.44 -5.74 -5.23
N ALA A 92 13.17 -5.33 -5.32
CA ALA A 92 12.59 -4.25 -4.51
C ALA A 92 12.17 -4.71 -3.11
N GLN A 93 12.32 -5.99 -2.77
CA GLN A 93 11.95 -6.52 -1.45
C GLN A 93 13.15 -6.70 -0.52
N GLY A 94 14.28 -7.18 -1.04
CA GLY A 94 15.51 -7.34 -0.27
C GLY A 94 15.49 -8.48 0.75
N LEU A 95 14.80 -9.58 0.45
CA LEU A 95 14.76 -10.80 1.26
C LEU A 95 15.31 -11.98 0.46
N ALA A 96 15.80 -13.05 1.14
CA ALA A 96 16.34 -14.25 0.46
C ALA A 96 15.38 -14.81 -0.59
N LYS A 97 14.09 -14.88 -0.27
CA LYS A 97 13.05 -15.39 -1.17
C LYS A 97 12.93 -14.55 -2.46
N SER A 98 12.93 -13.23 -2.38
CA SER A 98 12.84 -12.36 -3.56
C SER A 98 14.12 -12.36 -4.37
N ALA A 99 15.26 -12.38 -3.70
CA ALA A 99 16.57 -12.49 -4.32
C ALA A 99 16.74 -13.80 -5.09
N LEU A 100 16.20 -14.91 -4.57
CA LEU A 100 16.18 -16.20 -5.29
C LEU A 100 15.43 -16.09 -6.63
N PHE A 101 14.25 -15.48 -6.65
CA PHE A 101 13.52 -15.25 -7.92
C PHE A 101 14.29 -14.32 -8.86
N ALA A 102 14.94 -13.29 -8.33
CA ALA A 102 15.80 -12.41 -9.11
C ALA A 102 16.99 -13.18 -9.75
N ALA A 103 17.54 -14.17 -9.06
CA ALA A 103 18.55 -15.07 -9.63
C ALA A 103 17.98 -16.02 -10.68
N LEU A 104 16.83 -16.65 -10.38
CA LEU A 104 16.19 -17.64 -11.26
C LEU A 104 15.61 -17.03 -12.54
N CYS A 105 15.33 -15.72 -12.56
CA CYS A 105 14.96 -14.97 -13.76
C CYS A 105 16.05 -14.98 -14.84
N ALA A 106 17.31 -15.24 -14.47
CA ALA A 106 18.48 -15.26 -15.35
C ALA A 106 18.79 -13.94 -16.08
N ALA A 107 18.27 -12.83 -15.61
CA ALA A 107 18.60 -11.51 -16.15
C ALA A 107 20.08 -11.17 -15.91
N PRO A 108 20.79 -10.59 -16.91
CA PRO A 108 22.21 -10.27 -16.78
C PRO A 108 22.49 -9.18 -15.75
N ARG A 109 21.56 -8.22 -15.59
CA ARG A 109 21.66 -7.12 -14.63
C ARG A 109 20.75 -7.40 -13.44
N ARG A 110 21.34 -7.63 -12.26
CA ARG A 110 20.61 -7.85 -11.00
C ARG A 110 20.88 -6.72 -10.03
N ILE A 111 19.86 -5.92 -9.75
CA ILE A 111 19.90 -4.73 -8.90
C ILE A 111 19.14 -5.02 -7.62
N GLY A 112 19.65 -4.59 -6.49
CA GLY A 112 19.00 -4.75 -5.19
C GLY A 112 19.55 -3.77 -4.16
N HIS A 113 18.99 -3.82 -2.96
CA HIS A 113 19.43 -2.98 -1.85
C HIS A 113 20.84 -3.33 -1.39
N ALA A 114 21.61 -2.31 -1.01
CA ALA A 114 22.83 -2.47 -0.22
C ALA A 114 22.49 -2.69 1.27
N LEU A 115 23.47 -3.13 2.05
CA LEU A 115 23.37 -3.13 3.51
C LEU A 115 23.16 -1.69 4.05
N PRO A 116 22.43 -1.50 5.16
CA PRO A 116 21.80 -2.53 6.02
C PRO A 116 20.39 -2.94 5.58
N ARG A 117 19.88 -2.47 4.43
CA ARG A 117 18.49 -2.71 3.97
C ARG A 117 18.27 -4.08 3.35
N ALA A 118 19.28 -4.62 2.68
CA ALA A 118 19.28 -6.01 2.25
C ALA A 118 19.34 -6.92 3.48
N ARG A 119 18.35 -7.80 3.63
CA ARG A 119 18.23 -8.73 4.75
C ARG A 119 18.35 -10.17 4.26
N GLU A 120 18.50 -11.11 5.20
CA GLU A 120 18.54 -12.55 4.91
C GLU A 120 19.53 -12.89 3.79
N MET A 121 20.72 -12.24 3.80
CA MET A 121 21.79 -12.44 2.81
C MET A 121 21.37 -12.16 1.34
N SER A 122 20.23 -11.47 1.09
CA SER A 122 19.75 -11.15 -0.26
C SER A 122 20.77 -10.33 -1.08
N TRP A 123 21.64 -9.60 -0.41
CA TRP A 123 22.73 -8.82 -1.02
C TRP A 123 23.76 -9.67 -1.75
N LEU A 124 23.90 -10.96 -1.44
CA LEU A 124 24.82 -11.88 -2.15
C LEU A 124 24.39 -12.12 -3.60
N ILE A 125 23.09 -12.05 -3.87
CA ILE A 125 22.53 -12.35 -5.20
C ILE A 125 22.54 -11.12 -6.09
N SER A 126 22.41 -9.92 -5.52
CA SER A 126 22.43 -8.66 -6.26
C SER A 126 23.85 -8.29 -6.71
N ARG A 127 24.09 -8.25 -8.03
CA ARG A 127 25.40 -7.87 -8.59
C ARG A 127 25.64 -6.36 -8.48
N ARG A 128 24.57 -5.55 -8.55
CA ARG A 128 24.62 -4.09 -8.36
C ARG A 128 23.79 -3.71 -7.14
N ARG A 129 24.47 -3.25 -6.10
CA ARG A 129 23.87 -2.86 -4.83
C ARG A 129 23.75 -1.34 -4.81
N THR A 130 22.52 -0.85 -4.64
CA THR A 130 22.28 0.60 -4.61
C THR A 130 22.23 1.05 -3.15
N PRO A 131 23.19 1.84 -2.69
CA PRO A 131 23.11 2.52 -1.42
C PRO A 131 21.98 3.56 -1.50
N VAL A 132 21.13 3.63 -0.50
CA VAL A 132 19.99 4.54 -0.49
C VAL A 132 20.02 5.38 0.78
N ALA A 133 20.28 6.66 0.63
CA ALA A 133 20.27 7.64 1.72
C ALA A 133 18.83 8.11 2.07
N ALA A 134 17.85 7.86 1.23
CA ALA A 134 16.49 8.32 1.45
C ALA A 134 15.86 7.69 2.69
N THR A 135 15.17 8.50 3.50
CA THR A 135 14.43 8.06 4.67
C THR A 135 13.12 7.38 4.28
N HIS A 136 12.38 7.98 3.32
CA HIS A 136 11.08 7.51 2.92
C HIS A 136 11.14 6.25 2.05
N VAL A 137 10.29 5.26 2.33
CA VAL A 137 10.31 3.95 1.65
C VAL A 137 10.09 4.06 0.14
N ILE A 138 9.23 4.96 -0.32
CA ILE A 138 8.99 5.18 -1.76
C ILE A 138 10.26 5.65 -2.46
N ASP A 139 10.95 6.64 -1.90
CA ASP A 139 12.19 7.16 -2.47
C ASP A 139 13.31 6.11 -2.43
N GLN A 140 13.28 5.23 -1.43
CA GLN A 140 14.18 4.06 -1.36
C GLN A 140 13.93 3.09 -2.50
N GLN A 141 12.66 2.80 -2.81
CA GLN A 141 12.32 1.93 -3.94
C GLN A 141 12.71 2.57 -5.28
N ARG A 142 12.41 3.85 -5.46
CA ARG A 142 12.77 4.61 -6.67
C ARG A 142 14.29 4.65 -6.91
N ALA A 143 15.06 4.78 -5.84
CA ALA A 143 16.52 4.79 -5.93
C ALA A 143 17.12 3.51 -6.53
N LEU A 144 16.43 2.35 -6.40
CA LEU A 144 16.85 1.12 -7.07
C LEU A 144 16.81 1.24 -8.61
N GLY A 145 16.00 2.12 -9.15
CA GLY A 145 15.91 2.41 -10.58
C GLY A 145 17.03 3.29 -11.13
N LEU A 146 17.74 4.05 -10.29
CA LEU A 146 18.79 4.99 -10.73
C LEU A 146 19.81 4.42 -11.73
N PRO A 147 20.26 3.16 -11.58
CA PRO A 147 21.17 2.57 -12.55
C PRO A 147 20.61 2.39 -13.96
N LEU A 148 19.29 2.45 -14.12
CA LEU A 148 18.57 2.26 -15.38
C LEU A 148 17.90 3.55 -15.88
N CYS A 149 17.53 4.46 -14.96
CA CYS A 149 16.81 5.69 -15.25
C CYS A 149 17.32 6.89 -14.41
N PRO A 150 18.57 7.34 -14.57
CA PRO A 150 19.19 8.34 -13.68
C PRO A 150 18.49 9.70 -13.70
N GLY A 151 17.84 10.06 -14.81
CA GLY A 151 17.18 11.38 -14.98
C GLY A 151 15.75 11.46 -14.44
N GLN A 152 15.13 10.35 -14.03
CA GLN A 152 13.71 10.31 -13.67
C GLN A 152 13.43 10.54 -12.17
N HIS A 153 14.46 10.50 -11.35
CA HIS A 153 14.34 10.58 -9.89
C HIS A 153 14.23 12.04 -9.39
N ARG A 154 13.03 12.63 -9.45
CA ARG A 154 12.74 13.91 -8.79
C ARG A 154 12.23 13.65 -7.37
N ARG A 155 12.86 14.23 -6.35
CA ARG A 155 12.38 14.17 -4.97
C ARG A 155 11.00 14.82 -4.87
N GLY A 156 10.08 14.17 -4.13
CA GLY A 156 8.76 14.73 -3.82
C GLY A 156 7.67 14.54 -4.88
N SER A 157 7.99 14.10 -6.11
CA SER A 157 6.98 13.80 -7.12
C SER A 157 6.77 12.30 -7.28
N TRP A 158 5.78 11.75 -6.59
CA TRP A 158 5.42 10.34 -6.71
C TRP A 158 4.26 10.17 -7.68
N ARG A 159 4.44 9.32 -8.70
CA ARG A 159 3.38 8.91 -9.62
C ARG A 159 3.00 7.47 -9.33
N PHE A 160 1.72 7.23 -9.13
CA PHE A 160 1.18 5.91 -8.86
C PHE A 160 0.34 5.44 -10.05
N PRO A 161 0.91 4.67 -10.99
CA PRO A 161 0.22 4.20 -12.18
C PRO A 161 -0.74 3.05 -11.83
N LEU A 162 -1.77 3.37 -11.07
CA LEU A 162 -2.83 2.43 -10.70
C LEU A 162 -3.70 2.09 -11.91
N PRO A 163 -4.34 0.91 -11.93
CA PRO A 163 -5.39 0.59 -12.89
C PRO A 163 -6.57 1.56 -12.76
N ALA A 164 -7.33 1.73 -13.82
CA ALA A 164 -8.50 2.61 -13.81
C ALA A 164 -9.64 2.09 -12.93
N TRP A 165 -9.80 0.76 -12.82
CA TRP A 165 -10.87 0.09 -12.08
C TRP A 165 -12.27 0.68 -12.33
N SER A 166 -12.58 0.95 -13.59
CA SER A 166 -13.81 1.66 -13.98
C SER A 166 -15.09 0.94 -13.55
N ALA A 167 -15.09 -0.39 -13.56
CA ALA A 167 -16.24 -1.17 -13.11
C ALA A 167 -16.43 -1.07 -11.58
N GLU A 168 -15.33 -1.19 -10.85
CA GLU A 168 -15.34 -1.12 -9.39
C GLU A 168 -15.65 0.30 -8.88
N ARG A 169 -15.22 1.34 -9.61
CA ARG A 169 -15.59 2.73 -9.29
C ARG A 169 -17.09 2.94 -9.46
N ARG A 170 -17.68 2.52 -10.59
CA ARG A 170 -19.14 2.60 -10.79
C ARG A 170 -19.91 1.81 -9.76
N TRP A 171 -19.44 0.60 -9.43
CA TRP A 171 -20.04 -0.21 -8.37
C TRP A 171 -20.02 0.52 -7.02
N ALA A 172 -18.88 1.11 -6.65
CA ALA A 172 -18.72 1.84 -5.39
C ALA A 172 -19.64 3.08 -5.31
N GLU A 173 -19.70 3.87 -6.39
CA GLU A 173 -20.60 5.04 -6.48
C GLU A 173 -22.07 4.63 -6.30
N GLN A 174 -22.50 3.56 -6.98
CA GLN A 174 -23.86 3.04 -6.86
C GLN A 174 -24.15 2.49 -5.46
N TRP A 175 -23.18 1.79 -4.85
CA TRP A 175 -23.34 1.25 -3.51
C TRP A 175 -23.44 2.37 -2.47
N LEU A 176 -22.54 3.36 -2.52
CA LEU A 176 -22.54 4.51 -1.63
C LEU A 176 -23.84 5.33 -1.77
N ALA A 177 -24.31 5.53 -2.99
CA ALA A 177 -25.57 6.24 -3.22
C ALA A 177 -26.77 5.52 -2.60
N ARG A 178 -26.88 4.18 -2.76
CA ARG A 178 -27.95 3.38 -2.13
C ARG A 178 -27.87 3.39 -0.60
N ALA A 179 -26.65 3.47 -0.05
CA ALA A 179 -26.43 3.56 1.39
C ALA A 179 -26.59 4.98 1.95
N GLY A 180 -26.89 5.99 1.13
CA GLY A 180 -27.00 7.39 1.56
C GLY A 180 -25.66 8.02 1.96
N LEU A 181 -24.55 7.46 1.49
CA LEU A 181 -23.18 7.82 1.89
C LEU A 181 -22.47 8.73 0.85
N THR A 182 -23.10 9.80 0.42
CA THR A 182 -22.43 10.76 -0.47
C THR A 182 -21.26 11.43 0.25
N LYS A 183 -20.05 11.36 -0.37
CA LYS A 183 -18.80 11.91 0.20
C LYS A 183 -18.53 11.41 1.64
N ALA A 184 -18.63 10.10 1.86
CA ALA A 184 -18.41 9.51 3.17
C ALA A 184 -17.00 9.78 3.71
N TRP A 185 -16.89 9.89 5.02
CA TRP A 185 -15.64 9.81 5.76
C TRP A 185 -15.35 8.35 6.06
N VAL A 186 -14.26 7.85 5.53
CA VAL A 186 -13.88 6.44 5.73
C VAL A 186 -13.00 6.31 6.95
N LEU A 187 -13.37 5.45 7.88
CA LEU A 187 -12.51 4.94 8.93
C LEU A 187 -12.11 3.50 8.60
N ASN A 188 -10.83 3.26 8.32
CA ASN A 188 -10.29 1.91 8.24
C ASN A 188 -9.99 1.42 9.66
N VAL A 189 -10.83 0.52 10.18
CA VAL A 189 -10.85 0.15 11.60
C VAL A 189 -9.68 -0.72 12.02
N GLY A 190 -9.10 -1.47 11.09
CA GLY A 190 -8.11 -2.49 11.38
C GLY A 190 -6.70 -2.20 10.89
N ALA A 191 -5.81 -3.12 11.24
CA ALA A 191 -4.43 -3.16 10.75
C ALA A 191 -3.90 -4.60 10.76
N GLY A 192 -2.91 -4.88 9.90
CA GLY A 192 -2.26 -6.19 9.88
C GLY A 192 -1.48 -6.55 11.16
N TRP A 193 -1.31 -5.60 12.09
CA TRP A 193 -0.65 -5.77 13.38
C TRP A 193 -1.46 -5.06 14.46
N PRO A 194 -1.76 -5.73 15.60
CA PRO A 194 -2.56 -5.14 16.69
C PRO A 194 -2.02 -3.80 17.20
N THR A 195 -0.69 -3.64 17.24
CA THR A 195 -0.01 -2.41 17.68
C THR A 195 -0.16 -1.23 16.72
N LYS A 196 -0.78 -1.43 15.58
CA LYS A 196 -1.11 -0.38 14.60
C LYS A 196 -2.60 -0.04 14.56
N VAL A 197 -3.41 -0.72 15.36
CA VAL A 197 -4.85 -0.46 15.46
C VAL A 197 -5.06 0.70 16.42
N TRP A 198 -5.77 1.73 15.97
CA TRP A 198 -6.21 2.81 16.85
C TRP A 198 -7.18 2.24 17.88
N PRO A 199 -7.05 2.54 19.19
CA PRO A 199 -7.90 1.93 20.21
C PRO A 199 -9.39 2.12 19.92
N ARG A 200 -10.19 1.08 20.16
CA ARG A 200 -11.65 1.08 19.91
C ARG A 200 -12.34 2.31 20.50
N ALA A 201 -12.02 2.68 21.74
CA ALA A 201 -12.61 3.85 22.40
C ALA A 201 -12.40 5.14 21.60
N ARG A 202 -11.22 5.32 20.99
CA ARG A 202 -10.91 6.47 20.11
C ARG A 202 -11.64 6.41 18.78
N GLN A 203 -11.80 5.21 18.22
CA GLN A 203 -12.57 5.01 16.99
C GLN A 203 -14.06 5.32 17.22
N VAL A 204 -14.62 4.88 18.33
CA VAL A 204 -16.00 5.21 18.74
C VAL A 204 -16.17 6.71 18.96
N GLU A 205 -15.24 7.37 19.66
CA GLU A 205 -15.22 8.81 19.86
C GLU A 205 -15.22 9.55 18.51
N PHE A 206 -14.37 9.13 17.57
CA PHE A 206 -14.30 9.71 16.23
C PHE A 206 -15.63 9.58 15.49
N VAL A 207 -16.26 8.40 15.48
CA VAL A 207 -17.55 8.18 14.80
C VAL A 207 -18.67 8.98 15.46
N ARG A 208 -18.69 9.12 16.80
CA ARG A 208 -19.62 10.03 17.53
C ARG A 208 -19.45 11.50 17.13
N LEU A 209 -18.19 11.93 16.94
CA LEU A 209 -17.90 13.30 16.47
C LEU A 209 -18.39 13.51 15.03
N LEU A 210 -18.31 12.51 14.15
CA LEU A 210 -18.89 12.57 12.80
C LEU A 210 -20.43 12.66 12.86
N ARG A 211 -21.07 11.87 13.73
CA ARG A 211 -22.52 11.93 13.97
C ARG A 211 -22.95 13.36 14.39
N ALA A 212 -22.27 13.94 15.37
CA ALA A 212 -22.57 15.28 15.85
C ALA A 212 -22.43 16.36 14.75
N ARG A 213 -21.54 16.12 13.77
CA ARG A 213 -21.32 16.98 12.60
C ARG A 213 -22.19 16.62 11.40
N ARG A 214 -23.06 15.64 11.53
CA ARG A 214 -23.89 15.10 10.42
C ARG A 214 -23.05 14.64 9.22
N GLN A 215 -21.83 14.16 9.47
CA GLN A 215 -20.97 13.61 8.42
C GLN A 215 -21.23 12.12 8.23
N PRO A 216 -21.41 11.63 6.99
CA PRO A 216 -21.60 10.22 6.74
C PRO A 216 -20.30 9.44 7.00
N ALA A 217 -20.38 8.39 7.80
CA ALA A 217 -19.25 7.54 8.16
C ALA A 217 -19.33 6.16 7.51
N LEU A 218 -18.24 5.73 6.86
CA LEU A 218 -18.07 4.40 6.31
C LEU A 218 -16.97 3.65 7.09
N LEU A 219 -17.29 2.52 7.68
CA LEU A 219 -16.36 1.68 8.42
C LEU A 219 -15.79 0.61 7.49
N ALA A 220 -14.53 0.75 7.10
CA ALA A 220 -13.83 -0.19 6.21
C ALA A 220 -13.07 -1.23 7.02
N TRP A 221 -13.14 -2.47 6.58
CA TRP A 221 -12.54 -3.64 7.22
C TRP A 221 -12.04 -4.64 6.16
N GLY A 222 -11.17 -5.58 6.54
CA GLY A 222 -10.58 -6.55 5.62
C GLY A 222 -10.56 -7.99 6.14
N THR A 223 -10.81 -8.22 7.43
CA THR A 223 -10.86 -9.54 8.06
C THR A 223 -12.11 -9.68 8.93
N HIS A 224 -12.51 -10.91 9.28
CA HIS A 224 -13.67 -11.12 10.19
C HIS A 224 -13.47 -10.42 11.54
N VAL A 225 -12.26 -10.47 12.12
CA VAL A 225 -11.96 -9.77 13.39
C VAL A 225 -12.12 -8.26 13.25
N GLU A 226 -11.76 -7.69 12.10
CA GLU A 226 -11.97 -6.27 11.84
C GLU A 226 -13.44 -5.95 11.57
N HIS A 227 -14.20 -6.89 10.99
CA HIS A 227 -15.65 -6.76 10.84
C HIS A 227 -16.33 -6.68 12.19
N ASP A 228 -16.04 -7.61 13.09
CA ASP A 228 -16.59 -7.63 14.44
C ASP A 228 -16.28 -6.33 15.20
N LEU A 229 -15.03 -5.82 15.07
CA LEU A 229 -14.64 -4.53 15.61
C LEU A 229 -15.45 -3.37 15.00
N ALA A 230 -15.73 -3.40 13.69
CA ALA A 230 -16.54 -2.38 13.03
C ALA A 230 -18.00 -2.41 13.51
N GLU A 231 -18.59 -3.59 13.75
CA GLU A 231 -19.92 -3.74 14.33
C GLU A 231 -19.98 -3.18 15.76
N GLU A 232 -18.99 -3.48 16.60
CA GLU A 232 -18.89 -2.93 17.94
C GLU A 232 -18.81 -1.39 17.92
N ILE A 233 -17.97 -0.82 17.03
CA ILE A 233 -17.84 0.63 16.88
C ILE A 233 -19.16 1.25 16.44
N GLN A 234 -19.83 0.67 15.45
CA GLN A 234 -21.11 1.16 14.95
C GLN A 234 -22.16 1.15 16.05
N ALA A 235 -22.31 0.03 16.76
CA ALA A 235 -23.28 -0.13 17.83
C ALA A 235 -23.06 0.88 18.97
N GLU A 236 -21.80 1.03 19.43
CA GLU A 236 -21.47 1.92 20.54
C GLU A 236 -21.56 3.40 20.16
N ALA A 237 -21.19 3.77 18.93
CA ALA A 237 -21.29 5.15 18.44
C ALA A 237 -22.73 5.52 18.02
N GLY A 238 -23.56 4.54 17.69
CA GLY A 238 -24.91 4.74 17.15
C GLY A 238 -24.88 5.45 15.78
N HIS A 239 -23.81 5.26 14.99
CA HIS A 239 -23.58 5.91 13.70
C HIS A 239 -22.55 5.14 12.86
N GLY A 240 -22.59 5.40 11.54
CA GLY A 240 -21.72 4.77 10.56
C GLY A 240 -22.38 3.58 9.87
N ILE A 241 -21.87 3.23 8.70
CA ILE A 241 -22.29 2.05 7.92
C ILE A 241 -21.03 1.21 7.66
N LEU A 242 -21.15 -0.10 7.83
CA LEU A 242 -20.06 -1.02 7.49
C LEU A 242 -19.93 -1.14 5.98
N ALA A 243 -18.69 -1.09 5.50
CA ALA A 243 -18.42 -1.45 4.11
C ALA A 243 -18.79 -2.93 3.85
N PRO A 244 -19.24 -3.26 2.64
CA PRO A 244 -19.42 -4.68 2.29
C PRO A 244 -18.05 -5.37 2.18
N PRO A 245 -17.98 -6.70 2.15
CA PRO A 245 -16.73 -7.40 1.81
C PRO A 245 -16.19 -6.91 0.48
N THR A 246 -14.92 -6.47 0.44
CA THR A 246 -14.33 -5.86 -0.74
C THR A 246 -13.05 -6.57 -1.19
N SER A 247 -12.89 -6.69 -2.49
CA SER A 247 -11.57 -6.86 -3.11
C SER A 247 -10.77 -5.56 -3.05
N SER A 248 -9.45 -5.63 -3.26
CA SER A 248 -8.61 -4.42 -3.30
C SER A 248 -9.06 -3.40 -4.35
N PRO A 249 -9.46 -3.78 -5.60
CA PRO A 249 -10.06 -2.87 -6.56
C PRO A 249 -11.39 -2.23 -6.09
N GLN A 250 -12.26 -2.99 -5.45
CA GLN A 250 -13.52 -2.46 -4.90
C GLN A 250 -13.27 -1.46 -3.76
N LEU A 251 -12.30 -1.78 -2.87
CA LEU A 251 -11.87 -0.84 -1.83
C LEU A 251 -11.32 0.45 -2.45
N ALA A 252 -10.55 0.35 -3.54
CA ALA A 252 -10.07 1.52 -4.27
C ALA A 252 -11.23 2.35 -4.84
N GLY A 253 -12.27 1.71 -5.36
CA GLY A 253 -13.50 2.38 -5.80
C GLY A 253 -14.19 3.14 -4.67
N LEU A 254 -14.41 2.50 -3.51
CA LEU A 254 -15.01 3.15 -2.33
C LEU A 254 -14.18 4.35 -1.87
N PHE A 255 -12.86 4.23 -1.78
CA PHE A 255 -11.99 5.34 -1.38
C PHE A 255 -12.02 6.47 -2.40
N ALA A 256 -11.98 6.18 -3.70
CA ALA A 256 -12.02 7.21 -4.74
C ALA A 256 -13.31 8.03 -4.74
N ALA A 257 -14.43 7.45 -4.30
CA ALA A 257 -15.73 8.11 -4.17
C ALA A 257 -15.96 8.77 -2.79
N SER A 258 -15.02 8.62 -1.85
CA SER A 258 -15.11 9.14 -0.49
C SER A 258 -14.48 10.53 -0.35
N ALA A 259 -14.83 11.26 0.71
CA ALA A 259 -14.29 12.60 0.97
C ALA A 259 -12.88 12.55 1.57
N VAL A 260 -12.68 11.64 2.52
CA VAL A 260 -11.41 11.49 3.26
C VAL A 260 -11.29 10.07 3.81
N VAL A 261 -10.05 9.60 3.96
CA VAL A 261 -9.73 8.30 4.58
C VAL A 261 -8.90 8.52 5.84
N VAL A 262 -9.36 7.97 6.97
CA VAL A 262 -8.61 7.89 8.23
C VAL A 262 -8.18 6.44 8.42
N SER A 263 -6.90 6.20 8.60
CA SER A 263 -6.36 4.83 8.72
C SER A 263 -5.06 4.80 9.52
N GLY A 264 -4.83 3.72 10.23
CA GLY A 264 -3.50 3.37 10.72
C GLY A 264 -2.47 3.19 9.58
N ASP A 265 -1.19 3.02 9.92
CA ASP A 265 -0.10 2.70 8.97
C ASP A 265 -0.30 1.32 8.32
N THR A 266 -1.16 1.25 7.32
CA THR A 266 -1.61 0.03 6.65
C THR A 266 -1.72 0.20 5.14
N GLY A 267 -1.93 -0.91 4.42
CA GLY A 267 -2.17 -0.88 2.97
C GLY A 267 -3.26 0.09 2.51
N PRO A 268 -4.43 0.14 3.16
CA PRO A 268 -5.49 1.12 2.89
C PRO A 268 -5.03 2.58 2.91
N LEU A 269 -4.22 3.00 3.90
CA LEU A 269 -3.69 4.37 3.93
C LEU A 269 -2.88 4.68 2.67
N HIS A 270 -2.01 3.76 2.27
CA HIS A 270 -1.17 3.93 1.09
C HIS A 270 -1.98 3.87 -0.22
N LEU A 271 -3.08 3.14 -0.23
CA LEU A 271 -4.03 3.15 -1.35
C LEU A 271 -4.71 4.51 -1.49
N ALA A 272 -5.17 5.12 -0.38
CA ALA A 272 -5.74 6.47 -0.39
C ALA A 272 -4.74 7.50 -0.95
N LEU A 273 -3.47 7.44 -0.51
CA LEU A 273 -2.39 8.26 -1.07
C LEU A 273 -2.25 8.07 -2.59
N ALA A 274 -2.19 6.83 -3.04
CA ALA A 274 -1.98 6.52 -4.46
C ALA A 274 -3.15 6.93 -5.35
N LEU A 275 -4.37 6.96 -4.80
CA LEU A 275 -5.58 7.45 -5.47
C LEU A 275 -5.70 8.99 -5.43
N GLY A 276 -4.87 9.69 -4.67
CA GLY A 276 -4.98 11.12 -4.47
C GLY A 276 -6.17 11.54 -3.60
N VAL A 277 -6.71 10.63 -2.80
CA VAL A 277 -7.81 10.91 -1.86
C VAL A 277 -7.24 11.55 -0.59
N PRO A 278 -7.85 12.62 -0.05
CA PRO A 278 -7.44 13.18 1.23
C PRO A 278 -7.32 12.11 2.31
N ALA A 279 -6.26 12.15 3.11
CA ALA A 279 -6.09 11.12 4.12
C ALA A 279 -5.40 11.61 5.40
N VAL A 280 -5.78 10.97 6.51
CA VAL A 280 -5.12 11.12 7.81
C VAL A 280 -4.53 9.76 8.22
N GLY A 281 -3.22 9.70 8.34
CA GLY A 281 -2.49 8.52 8.77
C GLY A 281 -2.19 8.55 10.27
N LEU A 282 -2.51 7.46 10.97
CA LEU A 282 -2.24 7.28 12.40
C LEU A 282 -1.06 6.32 12.55
N PHE A 283 0.07 6.85 13.00
CA PHE A 283 1.33 6.12 13.10
C PHE A 283 1.65 5.77 14.55
N GLY A 284 1.83 4.48 14.80
CA GLY A 284 2.24 3.92 16.08
C GLY A 284 3.73 3.57 16.10
N PRO A 285 4.09 2.27 15.99
CA PRO A 285 5.47 1.81 16.20
C PRO A 285 6.45 2.20 15.09
N VAL A 286 5.96 2.57 13.92
CA VAL A 286 6.80 2.99 12.78
C VAL A 286 6.70 4.50 12.63
N PRO A 287 7.84 5.22 12.51
CA PRO A 287 7.81 6.66 12.27
C PRO A 287 7.11 7.02 10.95
N ALA A 288 6.25 8.05 11.00
CA ALA A 288 5.54 8.55 9.82
C ALA A 288 6.49 9.03 8.72
N GLU A 289 7.67 9.53 9.07
CA GLU A 289 8.71 9.95 8.11
C GLU A 289 9.14 8.82 7.17
N ARG A 290 9.02 7.57 7.62
CA ARG A 290 9.44 6.40 6.85
C ARG A 290 8.47 6.05 5.74
N ASN A 291 7.17 6.08 5.98
CA ASN A 291 6.14 5.62 5.02
C ASN A 291 4.82 6.39 5.08
N GLY A 292 4.79 7.53 5.79
CA GLY A 292 3.60 8.37 5.84
C GLY A 292 3.33 9.10 4.52
N PRO A 293 2.06 9.39 4.21
CA PRO A 293 1.71 10.17 3.04
C PRO A 293 2.30 11.59 3.13
N ARG A 294 2.72 12.13 1.98
CA ARG A 294 3.31 13.46 1.86
C ARG A 294 2.61 14.26 0.76
N GLY A 295 2.55 15.58 0.97
CA GLY A 295 1.95 16.50 0.02
C GLY A 295 0.60 17.06 0.50
N PRO A 296 0.01 17.96 -0.29
CA PRO A 296 -1.26 18.58 0.05
C PRO A 296 -2.40 17.57 0.11
N GLY A 297 -3.29 17.74 1.08
CA GLY A 297 -4.40 16.82 1.33
C GLY A 297 -4.05 15.63 2.21
N TYR A 298 -2.85 15.59 2.80
CA TYR A 298 -2.44 14.52 3.70
C TYR A 298 -1.99 15.05 5.06
N ARG A 299 -2.35 14.31 6.11
CA ARG A 299 -1.93 14.57 7.50
C ARG A 299 -1.46 13.29 8.14
N THR A 300 -0.52 13.41 9.07
CA THR A 300 -0.04 12.27 9.87
C THR A 300 0.01 12.64 11.33
N PHE A 301 -0.42 11.71 12.17
CA PHE A 301 -0.20 11.75 13.61
C PHE A 301 0.80 10.67 13.98
N GLN A 302 1.77 11.02 14.80
CA GLN A 302 2.73 10.09 15.36
C GLN A 302 2.43 9.88 16.84
N ALA A 303 2.12 8.64 17.21
CA ALA A 303 1.99 8.26 18.62
C ALA A 303 3.32 8.37 19.36
N PRO A 304 3.32 8.70 20.64
CA PRO A 304 4.50 8.60 21.49
C PRO A 304 5.08 7.18 21.48
N GLY A 305 6.39 7.06 21.71
CA GLY A 305 7.08 5.78 21.80
C GLY A 305 7.45 5.14 20.46
N ALA A 306 7.26 5.82 19.34
CA ALA A 306 7.71 5.34 18.04
C ALA A 306 9.23 5.17 18.00
N ALA A 307 9.70 4.07 17.39
CA ALA A 307 11.11 3.80 17.20
C ALA A 307 11.40 3.24 15.81
N TRP A 308 12.56 3.59 15.22
CA TRP A 308 13.02 3.00 13.97
C TRP A 308 13.28 1.50 14.08
N GLU A 309 13.67 1.06 15.26
CA GLU A 309 13.82 -0.34 15.59
C GLU A 309 12.53 -0.85 16.25
N ARG A 310 11.84 -1.76 15.57
CA ARG A 310 10.55 -2.35 16.00
C ARG A 310 10.68 -3.31 17.19
N ARG A 311 11.70 -3.18 18.05
CA ARG A 311 12.00 -4.15 19.10
C ARG A 311 11.14 -3.97 20.35
N ASP A 312 10.77 -2.73 20.66
CA ASP A 312 9.92 -2.44 21.81
C ASP A 312 8.68 -1.65 21.36
N VAL A 313 7.58 -2.36 21.22
CA VAL A 313 6.27 -1.77 20.89
C VAL A 313 5.41 -1.49 22.12
N SER A 314 5.88 -1.88 23.31
CA SER A 314 5.13 -1.74 24.57
C SER A 314 4.93 -0.27 24.98
N LYS A 315 5.82 0.62 24.52
CA LYS A 315 5.78 2.06 24.83
C LYS A 315 4.95 2.88 23.83
N VAL A 316 4.38 2.24 22.81
CA VAL A 316 3.60 2.93 21.77
C VAL A 316 2.16 3.09 22.23
N ASP A 317 1.74 4.33 22.38
CA ASP A 317 0.36 4.66 22.76
C ASP A 317 -0.39 5.39 21.63
N LEU A 318 -1.05 4.63 20.77
CA LEU A 318 -1.98 5.19 19.77
C LEU A 318 -3.21 5.87 20.41
N GLY A 319 -3.54 5.55 21.65
CA GLY A 319 -4.62 6.18 22.41
C GLY A 319 -4.35 7.65 22.75
N ALA A 320 -3.09 8.08 22.71
CA ALA A 320 -2.72 9.49 22.87
C ALA A 320 -3.17 10.36 21.68
N ILE A 321 -3.49 9.78 20.53
CA ILE A 321 -4.03 10.50 19.37
C ILE A 321 -5.52 10.77 19.62
N ALA A 322 -5.87 12.03 19.91
CA ALA A 322 -7.23 12.44 20.20
C ALA A 322 -8.12 12.45 18.94
N ALA A 323 -9.32 11.89 19.04
CA ALA A 323 -10.27 11.82 17.93
C ALA A 323 -10.67 13.20 17.38
N ALA A 324 -10.83 14.20 18.25
CA ALA A 324 -11.13 15.58 17.84
C ALA A 324 -10.02 16.18 16.96
N ALA A 325 -8.75 15.93 17.29
CA ALA A 325 -7.63 16.39 16.48
C ALA A 325 -7.61 15.72 15.09
N VAL A 326 -7.97 14.43 15.01
CA VAL A 326 -8.08 13.69 13.74
C VAL A 326 -9.18 14.26 12.86
N VAL A 327 -10.35 14.64 13.43
CA VAL A 327 -11.43 15.29 12.68
C VAL A 327 -10.96 16.62 12.08
N VAL A 328 -10.33 17.50 12.89
CA VAL A 328 -9.80 18.78 12.41
C VAL A 328 -8.76 18.60 11.30
N ALA A 329 -7.88 17.63 11.46
CA ALA A 329 -6.87 17.31 10.46
C ALA A 329 -7.47 16.78 9.15
N ALA A 330 -8.53 15.99 9.22
CA ALA A 330 -9.25 15.49 8.05
C ALA A 330 -9.96 16.63 7.29
N GLU A 331 -10.60 17.56 8.00
CA GLU A 331 -11.18 18.76 7.40
C GLU A 331 -10.13 19.63 6.70
N ALA A 332 -8.96 19.80 7.33
CA ALA A 332 -7.86 20.55 6.73
C ALA A 332 -7.31 19.86 5.47
N ALA A 333 -7.15 18.53 5.50
CA ALA A 333 -6.72 17.74 4.35
C ALA A 333 -7.69 17.87 3.16
N MET A 334 -9.00 17.81 3.42
CA MET A 334 -10.02 18.00 2.37
C MET A 334 -9.96 19.40 1.75
N ARG A 335 -9.85 20.47 2.57
CA ARG A 335 -9.74 21.84 2.08
C ARG A 335 -8.52 22.05 1.19
N GLU A 336 -7.36 21.57 1.61
CA GLU A 336 -6.13 21.66 0.82
C GLU A 336 -6.22 20.92 -0.52
N ARG A 337 -6.79 19.72 -0.51
CA ARG A 337 -6.94 18.96 -1.74
C ARG A 337 -7.85 19.67 -2.73
N LEU A 338 -8.94 20.24 -2.26
CA LEU A 338 -9.85 21.03 -3.10
C LEU A 338 -9.13 22.24 -3.72
N ALA A 339 -8.38 23.00 -2.92
CA ALA A 339 -7.60 24.14 -3.40
C ALA A 339 -6.57 23.74 -4.47
N CYS A 340 -5.89 22.60 -4.33
CA CYS A 340 -4.96 22.11 -5.34
C CYS A 340 -5.64 21.72 -6.66
N VAL A 341 -6.83 21.12 -6.61
CA VAL A 341 -7.59 20.73 -7.81
C VAL A 341 -8.06 21.99 -8.55
N THR A 342 -8.59 22.98 -7.86
CA THR A 342 -9.04 24.24 -8.47
C THR A 342 -7.90 25.09 -9.03
N ALA A 343 -6.69 25.00 -8.47
CA ALA A 343 -5.50 25.71 -8.97
C ALA A 343 -4.87 25.04 -10.21
N SER A 344 -5.24 23.79 -10.50
CA SER A 344 -4.69 22.99 -11.61
C SER A 344 -5.66 22.87 -12.80
N ALA A 345 -6.90 23.34 -12.63
CA ALA A 345 -7.95 23.41 -13.67
C ALA A 345 -7.97 24.78 -14.35
#